data_9f2c8fd6bc0c426ee09688341a9398d9
#
_entry.id   9f2c8fd6bc0c426ee09688341a9398d9
#
_cell.length_a   1.000
_cell.length_b   1.000
_cell.length_c   1.000
_cell.angle_alpha   90.00
_cell.angle_beta   90.00
_cell.angle_gamma   90.00
#
_symmetry.space_group_name_H-M   'P 1'
#
loop_
_entity.id
_entity.type
_entity.pdbx_description
1 polymer ?
#
loop_
_entity_poly.entity_id
_entity_poly.type
_entity_poly.pdbx_seq_one_letter_code
_entity_poly.pdbx_strand_id
1 'polypeptide(L)'
;MAPLITLLTSALCIWLAQLAYWLPLKRRKKYQLRFLLDLIATVRFAQVITWANSGRTTAPALIAIYIGYFLWVGISTRLCTPLDAAASAYCSVWIVLTSESIYELWRLLIWVAGRAGLQQPALTSVPMLLGQIGFTFAVCVLVRYTVARLMPDEGLYRIGPRQLLSAALLGGMFIFQFFALMSTLQNKSVGLSLVAPAFLTQLYCLTLLYLQTELFKKSAMQKEMDTLNLLYERQRQQYQIARQNVQIINRKCHELKVQITDLRRLNPDAAAAQNVTEAERAVQLYDATADTGNEVLDVVLTEKAMLCEAQHITLNCVADGGAVTFVEPGDLYALFSNALDQAIDAAARQMDEPRRMIDLLVCKRQGFIVINVIAPAVTETPTRTARQHHYEQKVMRRIVQKYNGTMTKENQNTLSAVKIVLPPPKP
;
A
#
# COMPACT_ATOMS: atom_id res chain seq x y z
N MET A 1 -40.91 27.84 -12.84
CA MET A 1 -39.64 27.47 -13.49
C MET A 1 -38.42 27.77 -12.61
N ALA A 2 -38.28 28.98 -12.06
CA ALA A 2 -37.13 29.35 -11.23
C ALA A 2 -36.75 28.34 -10.09
N PRO A 3 -37.71 27.83 -9.23
CA PRO A 3 -37.36 26.92 -8.16
C PRO A 3 -36.85 25.56 -8.65
N LEU A 4 -37.29 25.08 -9.82
CA LEU A 4 -36.81 23.82 -10.39
C LEU A 4 -35.37 23.96 -10.92
N ILE A 5 -35.05 25.08 -11.56
CA ILE A 5 -33.72 25.33 -12.11
C ILE A 5 -32.69 25.48 -10.97
N THR A 6 -33.02 26.19 -9.89
CA THR A 6 -32.13 26.29 -8.71
C THR A 6 -31.88 24.95 -8.05
N LEU A 7 -32.91 24.12 -7.96
CA LEU A 7 -32.80 22.76 -7.44
C LEU A 7 -31.85 21.89 -8.26
N LEU A 8 -32.03 21.90 -9.59
CA LEU A 8 -31.17 21.15 -10.51
C LEU A 8 -29.72 21.63 -10.45
N THR A 9 -29.52 22.94 -10.32
CA THR A 9 -28.19 23.54 -10.17
C THR A 9 -27.52 23.06 -8.89
N SER A 10 -28.21 23.08 -7.75
CA SER A 10 -27.67 22.60 -6.47
C SER A 10 -27.32 21.13 -6.53
N ALA A 11 -28.20 20.29 -7.09
CA ALA A 11 -27.95 18.86 -7.24
C ALA A 11 -26.72 18.59 -8.14
N LEU A 12 -26.59 19.33 -9.24
CA LEU A 12 -25.46 19.20 -10.14
C LEU A 12 -24.14 19.62 -9.47
N CYS A 13 -24.13 20.70 -8.69
CA CYS A 13 -22.94 21.13 -7.92
C CYS A 13 -22.50 20.07 -6.91
N ILE A 14 -23.42 19.48 -6.16
CA ILE A 14 -23.14 18.37 -5.24
C ILE A 14 -22.53 17.18 -6.01
N TRP A 15 -23.15 16.81 -7.11
CA TRP A 15 -22.69 15.68 -7.93
C TRP A 15 -21.33 15.92 -8.55
N LEU A 16 -21.01 17.14 -9.00
CA LEU A 16 -19.68 17.52 -9.46
C LEU A 16 -18.62 17.38 -8.37
N ALA A 17 -18.93 17.78 -7.14
CA ALA A 17 -18.06 17.58 -6.01
C ALA A 17 -17.80 16.08 -5.72
N GLN A 18 -18.81 15.23 -5.80
CA GLN A 18 -18.65 13.78 -5.69
C GLN A 18 -17.74 13.23 -6.78
N LEU A 19 -17.95 13.63 -8.05
CA LEU A 19 -17.13 13.20 -9.18
C LEU A 19 -15.66 13.60 -9.02
N ALA A 20 -15.34 14.75 -8.45
CA ALA A 20 -13.98 15.20 -8.24
C ALA A 20 -13.16 14.19 -7.40
N TYR A 21 -13.80 13.55 -6.41
CA TYR A 21 -13.18 12.54 -5.55
C TYR A 21 -13.30 11.11 -6.09
N TRP A 22 -14.34 10.77 -6.85
CA TRP A 22 -14.53 9.40 -7.36
C TRP A 22 -13.70 9.09 -8.59
N LEU A 23 -13.44 10.07 -9.45
CA LEU A 23 -12.71 9.85 -10.69
C LEU A 23 -11.29 9.31 -10.51
N PRO A 24 -10.51 9.71 -9.49
CA PRO A 24 -9.19 9.11 -9.22
C PRO A 24 -9.25 7.68 -8.68
N LEU A 25 -10.38 7.26 -8.10
CA LEU A 25 -10.52 5.95 -7.43
C LEU A 25 -10.81 4.84 -8.43
N LYS A 26 -10.49 3.60 -8.06
CA LYS A 26 -10.91 2.41 -8.82
C LYS A 26 -12.42 2.37 -8.96
N ARG A 27 -12.89 1.95 -10.13
CA ARG A 27 -14.30 1.93 -10.49
C ARG A 27 -14.89 0.53 -10.35
N ARG A 28 -16.14 0.44 -9.88
CA ARG A 28 -16.88 -0.82 -9.89
C ARG A 28 -17.41 -1.15 -11.30
N LYS A 29 -17.74 -2.44 -11.51
CA LYS A 29 -18.42 -2.87 -12.76
C LYS A 29 -19.72 -2.06 -12.96
N LYS A 30 -20.02 -1.68 -14.22
CA LYS A 30 -21.19 -0.85 -14.61
C LYS A 30 -21.20 0.55 -13.91
N TYR A 31 -20.02 1.17 -13.72
CA TYR A 31 -19.90 2.46 -13.04
C TYR A 31 -20.74 3.57 -13.69
N GLN A 32 -20.88 3.60 -15.02
CA GLN A 32 -21.67 4.62 -15.75
C GLN A 32 -23.14 4.62 -15.32
N LEU A 33 -23.76 3.44 -15.24
CA LEU A 33 -25.14 3.29 -14.79
C LEU A 33 -25.30 3.73 -13.32
N ARG A 34 -24.35 3.37 -12.47
CA ARG A 34 -24.35 3.76 -11.05
C ARG A 34 -24.23 5.26 -10.86
N PHE A 35 -23.36 5.92 -11.64
CA PHE A 35 -23.23 7.37 -11.61
C PHE A 35 -24.47 8.10 -12.08
N LEU A 36 -25.16 7.56 -13.10
CA LEU A 36 -26.42 8.12 -13.56
C LEU A 36 -27.55 7.96 -12.52
N LEU A 37 -27.66 6.79 -11.90
CA LEU A 37 -28.62 6.54 -10.82
C LEU A 37 -28.35 7.44 -9.61
N ASP A 38 -27.08 7.64 -9.28
CA ASP A 38 -26.67 8.53 -8.20
C ASP A 38 -27.05 10.00 -8.51
N LEU A 39 -26.88 10.47 -9.74
CA LEU A 39 -27.32 11.81 -10.13
C LEU A 39 -28.83 11.99 -9.89
N ILE A 40 -29.65 11.03 -10.32
CA ILE A 40 -31.10 11.07 -10.12
C ILE A 40 -31.45 11.12 -8.62
N ALA A 41 -30.80 10.27 -7.83
CA ALA A 41 -31.01 10.21 -6.40
C ALA A 41 -30.53 11.49 -5.68
N THR A 42 -29.42 12.08 -6.13
CA THR A 42 -28.90 13.37 -5.61
C THR A 42 -29.88 14.52 -5.88
N VAL A 43 -30.57 14.53 -7.03
CA VAL A 43 -31.65 15.51 -7.30
C VAL A 43 -32.76 15.38 -6.26
N ARG A 44 -33.18 14.17 -5.94
CA ARG A 44 -34.21 13.92 -4.90
C ARG A 44 -33.74 14.38 -3.53
N PHE A 45 -32.51 14.11 -3.20
CA PHE A 45 -31.94 14.54 -1.92
C PHE A 45 -31.80 16.07 -1.81
N ALA A 46 -31.38 16.73 -2.89
CA ALA A 46 -31.33 18.19 -2.98
C ALA A 46 -32.73 18.83 -2.78
N GLN A 47 -33.81 18.17 -3.24
CA GLN A 47 -35.19 18.61 -2.96
C GLN A 47 -35.48 18.64 -1.45
N VAL A 48 -35.07 17.61 -0.72
CA VAL A 48 -35.26 17.51 0.73
C VAL A 48 -34.47 18.62 1.45
N ILE A 49 -33.21 18.85 1.06
CA ILE A 49 -32.37 19.91 1.64
C ILE A 49 -32.99 21.30 1.36
N THR A 50 -33.40 21.55 0.13
CA THR A 50 -34.00 22.85 -0.24
C THR A 50 -35.31 23.11 0.54
N TRP A 51 -36.14 22.08 0.70
CA TRP A 51 -37.35 22.16 1.52
C TRP A 51 -36.98 22.43 2.98
N ALA A 52 -36.01 21.74 3.54
CA ALA A 52 -35.55 21.95 4.90
C ALA A 52 -35.06 23.37 5.15
N ASN A 53 -34.32 23.94 4.21
CA ASN A 53 -33.77 25.28 4.29
C ASN A 53 -34.82 26.41 4.03
N SER A 54 -36.08 26.05 3.72
CA SER A 54 -37.13 27.04 3.48
C SER A 54 -37.65 27.75 4.75
N GLY A 55 -37.00 27.51 5.90
CA GLY A 55 -37.34 28.16 7.18
C GLY A 55 -38.56 27.58 7.92
N ARG A 56 -39.14 26.49 7.40
CA ARG A 56 -40.33 25.82 7.97
C ARG A 56 -39.97 24.61 8.85
N THR A 57 -38.68 24.30 8.99
CA THR A 57 -38.21 23.11 9.72
C THR A 57 -37.70 23.48 11.10
N THR A 58 -37.90 22.57 12.06
CA THR A 58 -37.37 22.71 13.41
C THR A 58 -35.84 22.42 13.42
N ALA A 59 -35.13 23.01 14.38
CA ALA A 59 -33.67 22.81 14.54
C ALA A 59 -33.21 21.33 14.55
N PRO A 60 -33.84 20.41 15.31
CA PRO A 60 -33.47 19.01 15.30
C PRO A 60 -33.69 18.32 13.94
N ALA A 61 -34.70 18.72 13.18
CA ALA A 61 -34.96 18.20 11.85
C ALA A 61 -33.86 18.63 10.87
N LEU A 62 -33.35 19.86 10.94
CA LEU A 62 -32.21 20.32 10.14
C LEU A 62 -30.96 19.51 10.42
N ILE A 63 -30.63 19.27 11.70
CA ILE A 63 -29.48 18.44 12.08
C ILE A 63 -29.63 17.03 11.51
N ALA A 64 -30.82 16.42 11.64
CA ALA A 64 -31.07 15.07 11.11
C ALA A 64 -30.89 15.01 9.56
N ILE A 65 -31.33 16.04 8.84
CA ILE A 65 -31.19 16.13 7.39
C ILE A 65 -29.72 16.23 6.97
N TYR A 66 -28.90 17.02 7.67
CA TYR A 66 -27.47 17.12 7.36
C TYR A 66 -26.70 15.85 7.73
N ILE A 67 -27.03 15.17 8.83
CA ILE A 67 -26.53 13.83 9.11
C ILE A 67 -26.91 12.87 7.97
N GLY A 68 -28.15 12.92 7.53
CA GLY A 68 -28.64 12.16 6.38
C GLY A 68 -27.86 12.47 5.10
N TYR A 69 -27.44 13.72 4.91
CA TYR A 69 -26.60 14.11 3.77
C TYR A 69 -25.21 13.46 3.80
N PHE A 70 -24.53 13.46 4.93
CA PHE A 70 -23.26 12.74 5.09
C PHE A 70 -23.41 11.23 4.85
N LEU A 71 -24.46 10.63 5.40
CA LEU A 71 -24.77 9.21 5.21
C LEU A 71 -25.07 8.89 3.74
N TRP A 72 -25.88 9.72 3.08
CA TRP A 72 -26.20 9.56 1.67
C TRP A 72 -24.94 9.59 0.80
N VAL A 73 -24.10 10.60 0.95
CA VAL A 73 -22.85 10.72 0.18
C VAL A 73 -21.92 9.53 0.47
N GLY A 74 -21.87 9.02 1.71
CA GLY A 74 -21.11 7.83 2.09
C GLY A 74 -21.63 6.55 1.41
N ILE A 75 -22.94 6.34 1.41
CA ILE A 75 -23.59 5.20 0.73
C ILE A 75 -23.34 5.28 -0.77
N SER A 76 -23.51 6.44 -1.35
CA SER A 76 -23.30 6.72 -2.77
C SER A 76 -21.86 6.44 -3.20
N THR A 77 -20.88 6.91 -2.42
CA THR A 77 -19.47 6.62 -2.61
C THR A 77 -19.20 5.12 -2.59
N ARG A 78 -19.78 4.37 -1.63
CA ARG A 78 -19.61 2.91 -1.54
C ARG A 78 -20.27 2.17 -2.69
N LEU A 79 -21.37 2.68 -3.24
CA LEU A 79 -22.04 2.08 -4.40
C LEU A 79 -21.24 2.28 -5.69
N CYS A 80 -20.59 3.44 -5.86
CA CYS A 80 -19.86 3.80 -7.07
C CYS A 80 -18.41 3.32 -7.07
N THR A 81 -17.77 3.23 -5.89
CA THR A 81 -16.36 2.85 -5.71
C THR A 81 -16.21 1.54 -4.91
N PRO A 82 -15.08 0.82 -5.00
CA PRO A 82 -14.84 -0.40 -4.22
C PRO A 82 -14.37 -0.14 -2.78
N LEU A 83 -14.49 1.09 -2.27
CA LEU A 83 -14.08 1.46 -0.91
C LEU A 83 -14.86 0.68 0.15
N ASP A 84 -14.23 0.42 1.30
CA ASP A 84 -14.88 -0.11 2.49
C ASP A 84 -15.77 0.93 3.18
N ALA A 85 -16.51 0.53 4.22
CA ALA A 85 -17.44 1.43 4.89
C ALA A 85 -16.74 2.61 5.58
N ALA A 86 -15.57 2.38 6.19
CA ALA A 86 -14.82 3.41 6.89
C ALA A 86 -14.23 4.43 5.90
N ALA A 87 -13.64 3.95 4.79
CA ALA A 87 -13.11 4.81 3.76
C ALA A 87 -14.19 5.62 3.04
N SER A 88 -15.37 5.03 2.77
CA SER A 88 -16.49 5.75 2.16
C SER A 88 -17.07 6.81 3.10
N ALA A 89 -17.18 6.54 4.40
CA ALA A 89 -17.60 7.54 5.40
C ALA A 89 -16.55 8.66 5.53
N TYR A 90 -15.28 8.35 5.51
CA TYR A 90 -14.22 9.36 5.50
C TYR A 90 -14.27 10.24 4.24
N CYS A 91 -14.44 9.62 3.07
CA CYS A 91 -14.57 10.33 1.79
C CYS A 91 -15.83 11.23 1.76
N SER A 92 -16.93 10.82 2.39
CA SER A 92 -18.15 11.64 2.47
C SER A 92 -17.91 12.96 3.21
N VAL A 93 -17.12 12.96 4.27
CA VAL A 93 -16.77 14.21 4.99
C VAL A 93 -16.03 15.17 4.07
N TRP A 94 -15.05 14.69 3.30
CA TRP A 94 -14.33 15.51 2.31
C TRP A 94 -15.26 16.09 1.26
N ILE A 95 -16.14 15.27 0.68
CA ILE A 95 -17.06 15.67 -0.39
C ILE A 95 -18.02 16.75 0.12
N VAL A 96 -18.62 16.53 1.27
CA VAL A 96 -19.61 17.47 1.85
C VAL A 96 -18.94 18.80 2.21
N LEU A 97 -17.83 18.78 2.94
CA LEU A 97 -17.10 19.99 3.30
C LEU A 97 -16.64 20.77 2.06
N THR A 98 -16.18 20.07 1.01
CA THR A 98 -15.75 20.72 -0.23
C THR A 98 -16.93 21.33 -0.98
N SER A 99 -18.06 20.61 -1.13
CA SER A 99 -19.23 21.12 -1.83
C SER A 99 -19.80 22.39 -1.17
N GLU A 100 -19.87 22.38 0.16
CA GLU A 100 -20.38 23.54 0.91
C GLU A 100 -19.37 24.71 0.89
N SER A 101 -18.07 24.42 0.95
CA SER A 101 -17.05 25.46 0.83
C SER A 101 -17.10 26.15 -0.54
N ILE A 102 -17.33 25.41 -1.63
CA ILE A 102 -17.51 25.98 -2.97
C ILE A 102 -18.75 26.86 -3.02
N TYR A 103 -19.85 26.43 -2.38
CA TYR A 103 -21.09 27.20 -2.32
C TYR A 103 -20.91 28.52 -1.56
N GLU A 104 -20.28 28.49 -0.39
CA GLU A 104 -20.02 29.72 0.39
C GLU A 104 -19.01 30.64 -0.29
N LEU A 105 -17.99 30.10 -0.98
CA LEU A 105 -17.07 30.90 -1.78
C LEU A 105 -17.78 31.61 -2.93
N TRP A 106 -18.73 30.94 -3.60
CA TRP A 106 -19.55 31.55 -4.64
C TRP A 106 -20.40 32.70 -4.08
N ARG A 107 -21.03 32.51 -2.92
CA ARG A 107 -21.80 33.58 -2.21
C ARG A 107 -20.91 34.77 -1.85
N LEU A 108 -19.70 34.51 -1.37
CA LEU A 108 -18.74 35.57 -1.06
C LEU A 108 -18.34 36.37 -2.30
N LEU A 109 -18.07 35.71 -3.43
CA LEU A 109 -17.74 36.36 -4.70
C LEU A 109 -18.88 37.26 -5.19
N ILE A 110 -20.12 36.77 -5.12
CA ILE A 110 -21.32 37.57 -5.46
C ILE A 110 -21.41 38.81 -4.57
N TRP A 111 -21.23 38.63 -3.27
CA TRP A 111 -21.29 39.75 -2.32
C TRP A 111 -20.20 40.80 -2.62
N VAL A 112 -18.96 40.38 -2.89
CA VAL A 112 -17.85 41.28 -3.25
C VAL A 112 -18.15 42.03 -4.55
N ALA A 113 -18.63 41.34 -5.59
CA ALA A 113 -19.01 41.93 -6.87
C ALA A 113 -20.11 42.99 -6.70
N GLY A 114 -21.11 42.74 -5.84
CA GLY A 114 -22.14 43.73 -5.50
C GLY A 114 -21.59 45.00 -4.82
N ARG A 115 -20.60 44.84 -3.94
CA ARG A 115 -19.90 45.98 -3.31
C ARG A 115 -19.04 46.77 -4.28
N ALA A 116 -18.50 46.13 -5.31
CA ALA A 116 -17.74 46.76 -6.37
C ALA A 116 -18.61 47.53 -7.39
N GLY A 117 -19.92 47.62 -7.15
CA GLY A 117 -20.86 48.35 -7.99
C GLY A 117 -21.29 47.62 -9.27
N LEU A 118 -20.97 46.35 -9.41
CA LEU A 118 -21.44 45.53 -10.53
C LEU A 118 -22.93 45.22 -10.35
N GLN A 119 -23.74 45.57 -11.34
CA GLN A 119 -25.15 45.20 -11.35
C GLN A 119 -25.30 43.72 -11.42
N GLN A 120 -25.84 43.12 -10.34
CA GLN A 120 -26.01 41.70 -10.28
C GLN A 120 -27.39 41.30 -10.80
N PRO A 121 -27.45 40.33 -11.73
CA PRO A 121 -28.73 39.74 -12.10
C PRO A 121 -29.31 38.99 -10.86
N ALA A 122 -30.62 38.83 -10.83
CA ALA A 122 -31.26 38.11 -9.74
C ALA A 122 -30.61 36.73 -9.53
N LEU A 123 -30.39 36.30 -8.25
CA LEU A 123 -29.76 35.04 -7.91
C LEU A 123 -30.40 33.81 -8.58
N THR A 124 -31.67 33.92 -8.97
CA THR A 124 -32.43 32.90 -9.70
C THR A 124 -32.39 33.05 -11.21
N SER A 125 -31.61 34.00 -11.74
CA SER A 125 -31.48 34.18 -13.17
C SER A 125 -30.62 33.07 -13.80
N VAL A 126 -30.95 32.72 -15.05
CA VAL A 126 -30.23 31.64 -15.77
C VAL A 126 -28.72 31.92 -15.90
N PRO A 127 -28.24 33.14 -16.23
CA PRO A 127 -26.81 33.40 -16.32
C PRO A 127 -26.09 33.26 -14.98
N MET A 128 -26.75 33.59 -13.85
CA MET A 128 -26.17 33.44 -12.53
C MET A 128 -26.01 31.95 -12.13
N LEU A 129 -27.00 31.12 -12.45
CA LEU A 129 -26.98 29.69 -12.22
C LEU A 129 -25.95 28.97 -13.10
N LEU A 130 -25.81 29.36 -14.35
CA LEU A 130 -24.74 28.87 -15.24
C LEU A 130 -23.36 29.29 -14.74
N GLY A 131 -23.20 30.49 -14.23
CA GLY A 131 -21.98 30.97 -13.58
C GLY A 131 -21.60 30.12 -12.37
N GLN A 132 -22.57 29.78 -11.52
CA GLN A 132 -22.37 28.88 -10.36
C GLN A 132 -21.88 27.49 -10.79
N ILE A 133 -22.51 26.90 -11.80
CA ILE A 133 -22.10 25.57 -12.32
C ILE A 133 -20.66 25.63 -12.88
N GLY A 134 -20.37 26.65 -13.69
CA GLY A 134 -19.03 26.85 -14.28
C GLY A 134 -17.96 27.06 -13.21
N PHE A 135 -18.26 27.88 -12.19
CA PHE A 135 -17.38 28.10 -11.06
C PHE A 135 -17.14 26.81 -10.26
N THR A 136 -18.22 26.10 -9.93
CA THR A 136 -18.13 24.80 -9.24
C THR A 136 -17.30 23.81 -10.01
N PHE A 137 -17.50 23.71 -11.32
CA PHE A 137 -16.71 22.83 -12.18
C PHE A 137 -15.20 23.20 -12.15
N ALA A 138 -14.87 24.48 -12.29
CA ALA A 138 -13.48 24.95 -12.25
C ALA A 138 -12.80 24.62 -10.92
N VAL A 139 -13.49 24.86 -9.77
CA VAL A 139 -12.96 24.54 -8.45
C VAL A 139 -12.85 23.02 -8.25
N CYS A 140 -13.83 22.23 -8.71
CA CYS A 140 -13.76 20.77 -8.65
C CYS A 140 -12.60 20.19 -9.46
N VAL A 141 -12.27 20.77 -10.62
CA VAL A 141 -11.07 20.41 -11.38
C VAL A 141 -9.81 20.71 -10.57
N LEU A 142 -9.71 21.88 -9.94
CA LEU A 142 -8.59 22.23 -9.07
C LEU A 142 -8.47 21.24 -7.88
N VAL A 143 -9.57 20.97 -7.19
CA VAL A 143 -9.62 20.02 -6.06
C VAL A 143 -9.19 18.61 -6.49
N ARG A 144 -9.58 18.17 -7.69
CA ARG A 144 -9.17 16.89 -8.24
C ARG A 144 -7.66 16.75 -8.36
N TYR A 145 -6.98 17.78 -8.85
CA TYR A 145 -5.53 17.74 -9.08
C TYR A 145 -4.71 18.03 -7.81
N THR A 146 -5.28 18.68 -6.81
CA THR A 146 -4.61 19.02 -5.56
C THR A 146 -4.98 18.04 -4.44
N VAL A 147 -6.21 18.10 -3.96
CA VAL A 147 -6.69 17.41 -2.75
C VAL A 147 -7.09 15.96 -3.02
N ALA A 148 -7.79 15.67 -4.11
CA ALA A 148 -8.28 14.33 -4.38
C ALA A 148 -7.15 13.32 -4.67
N ARG A 149 -5.96 13.77 -5.06
CA ARG A 149 -4.75 12.94 -5.16
C ARG A 149 -4.22 12.42 -3.82
N LEU A 150 -4.61 13.07 -2.72
CA LEU A 150 -4.23 12.64 -1.36
C LEU A 150 -5.10 11.51 -0.85
N MET A 151 -6.22 11.25 -1.50
CA MET A 151 -7.08 10.12 -1.16
C MET A 151 -6.35 8.79 -1.40
N PRO A 152 -6.67 7.77 -0.60
CA PRO A 152 -6.00 6.48 -0.68
C PRO A 152 -6.11 5.90 -2.09
N ASP A 153 -4.98 5.78 -2.75
CA ASP A 153 -4.88 5.12 -4.05
C ASP A 153 -5.26 3.65 -3.90
N GLU A 154 -6.26 3.23 -4.63
CA GLU A 154 -6.63 1.82 -4.83
C GLU A 154 -7.10 1.04 -3.60
N GLY A 155 -7.45 1.69 -2.50
CA GLY A 155 -7.87 1.00 -1.27
C GLY A 155 -6.71 0.40 -0.46
N LEU A 156 -5.46 0.71 -0.79
CA LEU A 156 -4.27 0.30 -0.04
C LEU A 156 -4.14 1.00 1.32
N TYR A 157 -4.75 2.17 1.45
CA TYR A 157 -4.74 2.95 2.68
C TYR A 157 -5.94 2.59 3.55
N ARG A 158 -5.71 1.83 4.61
CA ARG A 158 -6.76 1.51 5.60
C ARG A 158 -6.96 2.68 6.53
N ILE A 159 -8.15 3.26 6.48
CA ILE A 159 -8.56 4.31 7.40
C ILE A 159 -8.76 3.71 8.78
N GLY A 160 -7.98 4.17 9.74
CA GLY A 160 -8.07 3.73 11.12
C GLY A 160 -9.26 4.38 11.86
N PRO A 161 -9.71 3.78 12.99
CA PRO A 161 -10.84 4.31 13.77
C PRO A 161 -10.58 5.72 14.30
N ARG A 162 -9.33 6.08 14.62
CA ARG A 162 -8.95 7.43 15.07
C ARG A 162 -9.13 8.48 13.97
N GLN A 163 -8.84 8.14 12.72
CA GLN A 163 -9.04 9.03 11.57
C GLN A 163 -10.53 9.26 11.31
N LEU A 164 -11.33 8.19 11.37
CA LEU A 164 -12.76 8.28 11.19
C LEU A 164 -13.41 9.12 12.30
N LEU A 165 -12.98 8.94 13.56
CA LEU A 165 -13.47 9.73 14.69
C LEU A 165 -13.16 11.23 14.50
N SER A 166 -11.93 11.58 14.13
CA SER A 166 -11.57 12.98 13.94
C SER A 166 -12.26 13.61 12.73
N ALA A 167 -12.47 12.87 11.64
CA ALA A 167 -13.28 13.34 10.51
C ALA A 167 -14.75 13.53 10.91
N ALA A 168 -15.31 12.62 11.71
CA ALA A 168 -16.67 12.75 12.25
C ALA A 168 -16.82 13.98 13.16
N LEU A 169 -15.82 14.30 13.98
CA LEU A 169 -15.79 15.53 14.78
C LEU A 169 -15.78 16.79 13.92
N LEU A 170 -15.00 16.81 12.82
CA LEU A 170 -15.01 17.92 11.86
C LEU A 170 -16.37 18.06 11.16
N GLY A 171 -16.98 16.94 10.76
CA GLY A 171 -18.35 16.92 10.22
C GLY A 171 -19.38 17.42 11.22
N GLY A 172 -19.26 17.06 12.50
CA GLY A 172 -20.10 17.56 13.59
C GLY A 172 -19.94 19.07 13.83
N MET A 173 -18.73 19.57 13.78
CA MET A 173 -18.42 21.00 13.86
C MET A 173 -19.05 21.78 12.70
N PHE A 174 -19.01 21.23 11.49
CA PHE A 174 -19.70 21.82 10.34
C PHE A 174 -21.22 21.88 10.55
N ILE A 175 -21.85 20.79 11.01
CA ILE A 175 -23.29 20.77 11.29
C ILE A 175 -23.66 21.81 12.35
N PHE A 176 -22.87 21.92 13.41
CA PHE A 176 -23.09 22.91 14.47
C PHE A 176 -22.97 24.34 13.95
N GLN A 177 -21.96 24.64 13.15
CA GLN A 177 -21.78 25.94 12.52
C GLN A 177 -22.94 26.30 11.60
N PHE A 178 -23.39 25.36 10.77
CA PHE A 178 -24.52 25.55 9.87
C PHE A 178 -25.80 25.87 10.67
N PHE A 179 -26.03 25.16 11.76
CA PHE A 179 -27.13 25.42 12.68
C PHE A 179 -27.05 26.83 13.30
N ALA A 180 -25.88 27.23 13.79
CA ALA A 180 -25.70 28.58 14.36
C ALA A 180 -25.93 29.67 13.30
N LEU A 181 -25.49 29.46 12.06
CA LEU A 181 -25.73 30.37 10.94
C LEU A 181 -27.22 30.49 10.61
N MET A 182 -27.97 29.40 10.53
CA MET A 182 -29.40 29.38 10.24
C MET A 182 -30.20 30.06 11.34
N SER A 183 -29.86 29.87 12.59
CA SER A 183 -30.54 30.54 13.73
C SER A 183 -30.38 32.07 13.69
N THR A 184 -29.22 32.54 13.19
CA THR A 184 -28.92 33.97 13.06
C THR A 184 -29.61 34.60 11.83
N LEU A 185 -29.76 33.83 10.74
CA LEU A 185 -30.41 34.26 9.50
C LEU A 185 -31.93 34.47 9.66
N GLN A 186 -32.55 33.76 10.57
CA GLN A 186 -33.99 33.99 10.88
C GLN A 186 -34.28 35.39 11.39
N ASN A 187 -33.29 36.09 11.93
CA ASN A 187 -33.44 37.37 12.59
C ASN A 187 -32.78 38.57 11.87
N LYS A 188 -31.97 38.37 10.82
CA LYS A 188 -31.21 39.44 10.15
C LYS A 188 -31.03 39.20 8.64
N SER A 189 -30.86 40.30 7.88
CA SER A 189 -30.47 40.22 6.47
C SER A 189 -29.07 39.61 6.30
N VAL A 190 -28.89 38.83 5.24
CA VAL A 190 -27.59 38.18 4.89
C VAL A 190 -26.53 39.24 4.61
N GLY A 191 -25.61 39.42 5.53
CA GLY A 191 -24.46 40.37 5.38
C GLY A 191 -23.12 39.68 5.47
N LEU A 192 -22.03 40.43 5.19
CA LEU A 192 -20.65 39.94 5.28
C LEU A 192 -20.34 39.33 6.66
N SER A 193 -20.93 39.87 7.71
CA SER A 193 -20.80 39.40 9.10
C SER A 193 -21.23 37.94 9.29
N LEU A 194 -21.97 37.34 8.36
CA LEU A 194 -22.43 35.95 8.39
C LEU A 194 -21.71 35.08 7.37
N VAL A 195 -21.50 35.57 6.15
CA VAL A 195 -20.90 34.78 5.05
C VAL A 195 -19.39 34.56 5.28
N ALA A 196 -18.66 35.58 5.70
CA ALA A 196 -17.23 35.49 5.88
C ALA A 196 -16.80 34.51 7.01
N PRO A 197 -17.39 34.55 8.23
CA PRO A 197 -17.09 33.54 9.24
C PRO A 197 -17.45 32.11 8.83
N ALA A 198 -18.55 31.93 8.10
CA ALA A 198 -18.96 30.63 7.59
C ALA A 198 -17.91 30.05 6.63
N PHE A 199 -17.49 30.83 5.66
CA PHE A 199 -16.43 30.43 4.72
C PHE A 199 -15.10 30.15 5.42
N LEU A 200 -14.66 31.01 6.35
CA LEU A 200 -13.41 30.83 7.09
C LEU A 200 -13.42 29.57 7.92
N THR A 201 -14.54 29.23 8.58
CA THR A 201 -14.62 27.99 9.38
C THR A 201 -14.59 26.76 8.49
N GLN A 202 -15.21 26.78 7.32
CA GLN A 202 -15.16 25.67 6.38
C GLN A 202 -13.75 25.49 5.80
N LEU A 203 -13.07 26.58 5.45
CA LEU A 203 -11.69 26.56 5.02
C LEU A 203 -10.78 25.99 6.13
N TYR A 204 -11.02 26.38 7.39
CA TYR A 204 -10.33 25.82 8.55
C TYR A 204 -10.58 24.32 8.71
N CYS A 205 -11.82 23.85 8.58
CA CYS A 205 -12.14 22.41 8.61
C CYS A 205 -11.43 21.64 7.50
N LEU A 206 -11.40 22.18 6.27
CA LEU A 206 -10.70 21.56 5.14
C LEU A 206 -9.19 21.51 5.36
N THR A 207 -8.58 22.60 5.87
CA THR A 207 -7.15 22.61 6.17
C THR A 207 -6.77 21.63 7.27
N LEU A 208 -7.59 21.53 8.33
CA LEU A 208 -7.37 20.53 9.38
C LEU A 208 -7.49 19.10 8.85
N LEU A 209 -8.48 18.84 8.03
CA LEU A 209 -8.69 17.52 7.42
C LEU A 209 -7.52 17.16 6.48
N TYR A 210 -7.00 18.13 5.73
CA TYR A 210 -5.81 17.99 4.88
C TYR A 210 -4.57 17.64 5.72
N LEU A 211 -4.25 18.46 6.73
CA LEU A 211 -3.10 18.23 7.62
C LEU A 211 -3.19 16.88 8.32
N GLN A 212 -4.37 16.53 8.79
CA GLN A 212 -4.64 15.23 9.39
C GLN A 212 -4.34 14.09 8.42
N THR A 213 -4.80 14.18 7.17
CA THR A 213 -4.56 13.15 6.15
C THR A 213 -3.06 12.97 5.89
N GLU A 214 -2.32 14.05 5.76
CA GLU A 214 -0.87 14.02 5.57
C GLU A 214 -0.13 13.41 6.78
N LEU A 215 -0.50 13.78 8.01
CA LEU A 215 0.09 13.24 9.23
C LEU A 215 -0.14 11.73 9.35
N PHE A 216 -1.34 11.25 9.06
CA PHE A 216 -1.65 9.83 9.10
C PHE A 216 -0.94 9.04 8.00
N LYS A 217 -0.87 9.59 6.78
CA LYS A 217 -0.12 9.00 5.67
C LYS A 217 1.37 8.87 6.02
N LYS A 218 1.96 9.93 6.58
CA LYS A 218 3.36 9.92 7.05
C LYS A 218 3.57 8.88 8.15
N SER A 219 2.67 8.82 9.14
CA SER A 219 2.74 7.83 10.23
C SER A 219 2.60 6.38 9.73
N ALA A 220 1.72 6.13 8.75
CA ALA A 220 1.56 4.81 8.15
C ALA A 220 2.83 4.38 7.39
N MET A 221 3.41 5.28 6.60
CA MET A 221 4.66 5.05 5.89
C MET A 221 5.83 4.80 6.85
N GLN A 222 5.91 5.55 7.94
CA GLN A 222 6.95 5.38 8.95
C GLN A 222 6.86 4.01 9.62
N LYS A 223 5.68 3.54 10.00
CA LYS A 223 5.47 2.19 10.54
C LYS A 223 5.88 1.08 9.57
N GLU A 224 5.62 1.25 8.28
CA GLU A 224 6.06 0.30 7.27
C GLU A 224 7.59 0.27 7.16
N MET A 225 8.25 1.44 7.21
CA MET A 225 9.70 1.55 7.24
C MET A 225 10.33 0.91 8.48
N ASP A 226 9.74 1.16 9.67
CA ASP A 226 10.22 0.56 10.92
C ASP A 226 10.11 -0.97 10.89
N THR A 227 9.01 -1.51 10.32
CA THR A 227 8.84 -2.95 10.14
C THR A 227 9.89 -3.54 9.20
N LEU A 228 10.16 -2.86 8.08
CA LEU A 228 11.20 -3.30 7.13
C LEU A 228 12.59 -3.25 7.75
N ASN A 229 12.90 -2.21 8.54
CA ASN A 229 14.18 -2.11 9.23
C ASN A 229 14.35 -3.22 10.27
N LEU A 230 13.29 -3.55 11.04
CA LEU A 230 13.32 -4.66 11.99
C LEU A 230 13.57 -6.00 11.30
N LEU A 231 12.95 -6.25 10.14
CA LEU A 231 13.18 -7.48 9.37
C LEU A 231 14.61 -7.55 8.84
N TYR A 232 15.16 -6.43 8.38
CA TYR A 232 16.52 -6.33 7.91
C TYR A 232 17.54 -6.65 9.03
N GLU A 233 17.33 -6.05 10.21
CA GLU A 233 18.19 -6.35 11.38
C GLU A 233 18.10 -7.81 11.81
N ARG A 234 16.92 -8.43 11.79
CA ARG A 234 16.77 -9.87 12.06
C ARG A 234 17.55 -10.73 11.08
N GLN A 235 17.50 -10.41 9.80
CA GLN A 235 18.26 -11.16 8.79
C GLN A 235 19.78 -11.02 8.98
N ARG A 236 20.24 -9.83 9.36
CA ARG A 236 21.64 -9.60 9.68
C ARG A 236 22.09 -10.43 10.88
N GLN A 237 21.27 -10.52 11.92
CA GLN A 237 21.55 -11.39 13.08
C GLN A 237 21.54 -12.87 12.70
N GLN A 238 20.61 -13.32 11.88
CA GLN A 238 20.57 -14.69 11.37
C GLN A 238 21.83 -15.05 10.58
N TYR A 239 22.32 -14.15 9.73
CA TYR A 239 23.58 -14.34 9.03
C TYR A 239 24.75 -14.53 10.00
N GLN A 240 24.86 -13.70 11.05
CA GLN A 240 25.94 -13.85 12.02
C GLN A 240 25.89 -15.20 12.74
N ILE A 241 24.70 -15.64 13.12
CA ILE A 241 24.49 -16.96 13.78
C ILE A 241 24.84 -18.08 12.79
N ALA A 242 24.36 -18.03 11.54
CA ALA A 242 24.65 -19.03 10.53
C ALA A 242 26.15 -19.13 10.26
N ARG A 243 26.85 -17.99 10.10
CA ARG A 243 28.31 -17.93 9.93
C ARG A 243 29.04 -18.60 11.11
N GLN A 244 28.65 -18.28 12.35
CA GLN A 244 29.24 -18.91 13.53
C GLN A 244 29.02 -20.42 13.56
N ASN A 245 27.81 -20.87 13.24
CA ASN A 245 27.47 -22.30 13.21
C ASN A 245 28.31 -23.05 12.15
N VAL A 246 28.43 -22.50 10.95
CA VAL A 246 29.27 -23.10 9.89
C VAL A 246 30.74 -23.18 10.31
N GLN A 247 31.28 -22.12 10.95
CA GLN A 247 32.62 -22.15 11.48
C GLN A 247 32.84 -23.22 12.58
N ILE A 248 31.85 -23.39 13.46
CA ILE A 248 31.89 -24.44 14.51
C ILE A 248 31.83 -25.82 13.88
N ILE A 249 30.95 -26.04 12.91
CA ILE A 249 30.80 -27.32 12.20
C ILE A 249 32.10 -27.64 11.47
N ASN A 250 32.66 -26.73 10.68
CA ASN A 250 33.90 -26.94 9.95
C ASN A 250 35.07 -27.30 10.89
N ARG A 251 35.20 -26.60 12.03
CA ARG A 251 36.21 -26.94 13.05
C ARG A 251 35.99 -28.34 13.61
N LYS A 252 34.75 -28.73 13.94
CA LYS A 252 34.44 -30.06 14.45
C LYS A 252 34.67 -31.16 13.42
N CYS A 253 34.34 -30.92 12.16
CA CYS A 253 34.65 -31.85 11.06
C CYS A 253 36.18 -32.05 10.90
N HIS A 254 36.96 -30.96 11.00
CA HIS A 254 38.41 -31.05 10.95
C HIS A 254 38.97 -31.84 12.15
N GLU A 255 38.49 -31.58 13.38
CA GLU A 255 38.85 -32.33 14.57
C GLU A 255 38.57 -33.83 14.39
N LEU A 256 37.35 -34.19 13.88
CA LEU A 256 36.94 -35.57 13.61
C LEU A 256 37.84 -36.25 12.54
N LYS A 257 38.20 -35.56 11.45
CA LYS A 257 39.12 -36.08 10.45
C LYS A 257 40.46 -36.45 11.03
N VAL A 258 41.01 -35.59 11.88
CA VAL A 258 42.30 -35.85 12.55
C VAL A 258 42.16 -37.10 13.43
N GLN A 259 41.09 -37.20 14.23
CA GLN A 259 40.86 -38.37 15.10
C GLN A 259 40.68 -39.67 14.31
N ILE A 260 39.93 -39.63 13.19
CA ILE A 260 39.75 -40.80 12.31
C ILE A 260 41.10 -41.21 11.69
N THR A 261 41.93 -40.26 11.28
CA THR A 261 43.24 -40.51 10.70
C THR A 261 44.21 -41.14 11.75
N ASP A 262 44.16 -40.66 12.99
CA ASP A 262 44.97 -41.18 14.07
C ASP A 262 44.51 -42.62 14.48
N LEU A 263 43.19 -42.89 14.53
CA LEU A 263 42.65 -44.21 14.75
C LEU A 263 43.08 -45.24 13.69
N ARG A 264 43.12 -44.84 12.41
CA ARG A 264 43.63 -45.67 11.32
C ARG A 264 45.10 -46.01 11.47
N ARG A 265 45.90 -45.07 11.96
CA ARG A 265 47.34 -45.28 12.18
C ARG A 265 47.60 -46.26 13.33
N LEU A 266 46.73 -46.24 14.36
CA LEU A 266 46.90 -47.07 15.54
C LEU A 266 46.37 -48.50 15.35
N ASN A 267 45.36 -48.72 14.50
CA ASN A 267 44.71 -50.02 14.27
C ASN A 267 44.30 -50.18 12.80
N PRO A 268 45.18 -50.79 11.95
CA PRO A 268 44.88 -51.00 10.52
C PRO A 268 43.68 -51.90 10.25
N ASP A 269 43.41 -52.88 11.12
CA ASP A 269 42.29 -53.81 11.00
C ASP A 269 40.93 -53.18 11.41
N ALA A 270 40.95 -52.14 12.23
CA ALA A 270 39.74 -51.40 12.58
C ALA A 270 39.31 -50.45 11.44
N ALA A 271 40.19 -50.20 10.46
CA ALA A 271 39.86 -49.35 9.30
C ALA A 271 38.79 -49.95 8.38
N ALA A 272 38.54 -51.27 8.47
CA ALA A 272 37.49 -51.98 7.74
C ALA A 272 36.15 -52.03 8.49
N ALA A 273 36.05 -51.48 9.70
CA ALA A 273 34.83 -51.49 10.45
C ALA A 273 33.81 -50.54 9.81
N GLN A 274 32.60 -51.02 9.55
CA GLN A 274 31.50 -50.34 8.90
C GLN A 274 31.21 -48.97 9.52
N ASN A 275 31.40 -48.79 10.83
CA ASN A 275 31.22 -47.56 11.60
C ASN A 275 32.21 -46.45 11.26
N VAL A 276 33.46 -46.78 10.90
CA VAL A 276 34.49 -45.80 10.50
C VAL A 276 34.20 -45.26 9.11
N THR A 277 33.74 -46.15 8.23
CA THR A 277 33.37 -45.79 6.85
C THR A 277 32.10 -44.88 6.83
N GLU A 278 31.16 -45.12 7.75
CA GLU A 278 29.98 -44.36 7.92
C GLU A 278 30.26 -42.97 8.52
N ALA A 279 31.13 -42.91 9.51
CA ALA A 279 31.64 -41.67 10.09
C ALA A 279 32.42 -40.81 9.02
N GLU A 280 33.23 -41.46 8.17
CA GLU A 280 33.92 -40.80 7.06
C GLU A 280 32.93 -40.23 6.03
N ARG A 281 31.91 -41.00 5.65
CA ARG A 281 30.86 -40.49 4.75
C ARG A 281 30.13 -39.30 5.35
N ALA A 282 29.78 -39.37 6.64
CA ALA A 282 29.16 -38.24 7.33
C ALA A 282 30.05 -37.00 7.34
N VAL A 283 31.35 -37.17 7.61
CA VAL A 283 32.34 -36.05 7.55
C VAL A 283 32.54 -35.53 6.14
N GLN A 284 32.55 -36.42 5.11
CA GLN A 284 32.65 -36.01 3.70
C GLN A 284 31.43 -35.24 3.22
N LEU A 285 30.23 -35.56 3.68
CA LEU A 285 29.01 -34.81 3.42
C LEU A 285 29.11 -33.37 3.96
N TYR A 286 29.74 -33.19 5.14
CA TYR A 286 29.96 -31.85 5.71
C TYR A 286 31.15 -31.12 5.05
N ASP A 287 32.11 -31.84 4.42
CA ASP A 287 33.20 -31.24 3.69
C ASP A 287 32.83 -30.75 2.28
N ALA A 288 31.63 -31.15 1.80
CA ALA A 288 31.06 -30.62 0.57
C ALA A 288 30.48 -29.20 0.78
N THR A 289 31.20 -28.36 1.56
CA THR A 289 30.95 -26.93 1.61
C THR A 289 31.04 -26.37 0.21
N ALA A 290 30.04 -25.62 -0.20
CA ALA A 290 30.08 -24.90 -1.46
C ALA A 290 31.38 -24.04 -1.47
N ASP A 291 32.21 -24.18 -2.46
CA ASP A 291 33.40 -23.34 -2.70
C ASP A 291 33.15 -22.49 -3.94
N THR A 292 32.40 -21.43 -3.74
CA THR A 292 32.01 -20.48 -4.80
C THR A 292 33.04 -19.34 -4.95
N GLY A 293 34.01 -19.26 -4.03
CA GLY A 293 34.92 -18.13 -3.90
C GLY A 293 34.33 -16.91 -3.18
N ASN A 294 33.18 -17.07 -2.49
CA ASN A 294 32.59 -16.04 -1.64
C ASN A 294 32.08 -16.65 -0.34
N GLU A 295 32.76 -16.35 0.78
CA GLU A 295 32.45 -16.89 2.12
C GLU A 295 30.97 -16.78 2.51
N VAL A 296 30.30 -15.67 2.16
CA VAL A 296 28.88 -15.45 2.52
C VAL A 296 27.97 -16.37 1.71
N LEU A 297 28.25 -16.51 0.43
CA LEU A 297 27.48 -17.38 -0.45
C LEU A 297 27.67 -18.85 -0.04
N ASP A 298 28.90 -19.24 0.31
CA ASP A 298 29.22 -20.57 0.79
C ASP A 298 28.47 -20.92 2.08
N VAL A 299 28.38 -19.99 3.02
CA VAL A 299 27.58 -20.15 4.26
C VAL A 299 26.09 -20.37 3.94
N VAL A 300 25.51 -19.53 3.07
CA VAL A 300 24.08 -19.66 2.71
C VAL A 300 23.82 -20.98 1.99
N LEU A 301 24.67 -21.33 1.02
CA LEU A 301 24.48 -22.55 0.24
C LEU A 301 24.63 -23.80 1.11
N THR A 302 25.60 -23.81 2.03
CA THR A 302 25.77 -24.92 2.98
C THR A 302 24.56 -25.09 3.89
N GLU A 303 24.05 -23.98 4.47
CA GLU A 303 22.83 -23.99 5.30
C GLU A 303 21.63 -24.52 4.53
N LYS A 304 21.41 -23.99 3.32
CA LYS A 304 20.23 -24.36 2.52
C LYS A 304 20.36 -25.76 1.88
N ALA A 305 21.55 -26.22 1.56
CA ALA A 305 21.79 -27.59 1.09
C ALA A 305 21.42 -28.62 2.17
N MET A 306 21.83 -28.41 3.43
CA MET A 306 21.44 -29.26 4.56
C MET A 306 19.90 -29.29 4.75
N LEU A 307 19.24 -28.14 4.59
CA LEU A 307 17.79 -28.07 4.71
C LEU A 307 17.09 -28.79 3.55
N CYS A 308 17.62 -28.68 2.34
CA CYS A 308 17.13 -29.39 1.15
C CYS A 308 17.26 -30.92 1.33
N GLU A 309 18.41 -31.39 1.80
CA GLU A 309 18.66 -32.81 2.06
C GLU A 309 17.66 -33.38 3.09
N ALA A 310 17.46 -32.67 4.21
CA ALA A 310 16.50 -33.06 5.25
C ALA A 310 15.05 -33.13 4.74
N GLN A 311 14.74 -32.44 3.64
CA GLN A 311 13.39 -32.41 3.03
C GLN A 311 13.31 -33.21 1.71
N HIS A 312 14.32 -33.97 1.36
CA HIS A 312 14.43 -34.73 0.10
C HIS A 312 14.25 -33.83 -1.14
N ILE A 313 14.89 -32.65 -1.13
CA ILE A 313 14.91 -31.68 -2.23
C ILE A 313 16.29 -31.71 -2.90
N THR A 314 16.33 -31.81 -4.22
CA THR A 314 17.57 -31.72 -4.99
C THR A 314 17.90 -30.25 -5.25
N LEU A 315 19.05 -29.78 -4.74
CA LEU A 315 19.57 -28.44 -5.01
C LEU A 315 20.72 -28.52 -6.00
N ASN A 316 20.50 -28.06 -7.22
CA ASN A 316 21.55 -27.90 -8.24
C ASN A 316 22.08 -26.45 -8.16
N CYS A 317 23.37 -26.31 -7.97
CA CYS A 317 23.99 -25.00 -7.81
C CYS A 317 25.19 -24.84 -8.78
N VAL A 318 25.14 -23.78 -9.58
CA VAL A 318 26.29 -23.30 -10.38
C VAL A 318 26.48 -21.83 -10.03
N ALA A 319 27.47 -21.52 -9.21
CA ALA A 319 27.62 -20.17 -8.66
C ALA A 319 29.05 -19.67 -8.77
N ASP A 320 29.25 -18.53 -9.41
CA ASP A 320 30.47 -17.72 -9.39
C ASP A 320 30.34 -16.68 -8.27
N GLY A 321 30.82 -17.02 -7.08
CA GLY A 321 30.80 -16.14 -5.91
C GLY A 321 31.72 -14.93 -6.04
N GLY A 322 32.76 -15.03 -6.85
CA GLY A 322 33.65 -13.92 -7.17
C GLY A 322 32.92 -12.75 -7.84
N ALA A 323 31.87 -13.05 -8.62
CA ALA A 323 31.06 -12.04 -9.30
C ALA A 323 30.26 -11.16 -8.34
N VAL A 324 29.94 -11.60 -7.12
CA VAL A 324 29.09 -10.90 -6.15
C VAL A 324 29.82 -10.30 -4.95
N THR A 325 31.15 -10.26 -4.97
CA THR A 325 32.01 -9.77 -3.88
C THR A 325 31.79 -8.29 -3.53
N PHE A 326 31.26 -7.47 -4.46
CA PHE A 326 30.95 -6.06 -4.24
C PHE A 326 29.67 -5.84 -3.44
N VAL A 327 28.84 -6.87 -3.25
CA VAL A 327 27.62 -6.80 -2.46
C VAL A 327 27.99 -6.95 -0.99
N GLU A 328 27.40 -6.08 -0.13
CA GLU A 328 27.62 -6.14 1.32
C GLU A 328 27.23 -7.51 1.89
N PRO A 329 28.02 -8.12 2.79
CA PRO A 329 27.78 -9.46 3.31
C PRO A 329 26.36 -9.72 3.83
N GLY A 330 25.79 -8.76 4.59
CA GLY A 330 24.42 -8.86 5.10
C GLY A 330 23.34 -8.82 4.02
N ASP A 331 23.56 -8.00 2.98
CA ASP A 331 22.64 -7.89 1.83
C ASP A 331 22.71 -9.17 0.98
N LEU A 332 23.92 -9.70 0.77
CA LEU A 332 24.12 -10.93 0.01
C LEU A 332 23.44 -12.12 0.69
N TYR A 333 23.67 -12.28 2.00
CA TYR A 333 23.02 -13.32 2.79
C TYR A 333 21.48 -13.19 2.71
N ALA A 334 20.95 -11.98 2.94
CA ALA A 334 19.51 -11.74 2.90
C ALA A 334 18.90 -12.03 1.52
N LEU A 335 19.61 -11.67 0.44
CA LEU A 335 19.16 -11.90 -0.92
C LEU A 335 19.03 -13.37 -1.25
N PHE A 336 20.10 -14.14 -1.01
CA PHE A 336 20.15 -15.57 -1.33
C PHE A 336 19.30 -16.40 -0.36
N SER A 337 19.32 -16.10 0.95
CA SER A 337 18.49 -16.81 1.93
C SER A 337 17.00 -16.68 1.59
N ASN A 338 16.51 -15.46 1.35
CA ASN A 338 15.10 -15.25 1.00
C ASN A 338 14.71 -15.90 -0.33
N ALA A 339 15.60 -15.85 -1.34
CA ALA A 339 15.32 -16.46 -2.64
C ALA A 339 15.24 -17.98 -2.53
N LEU A 340 16.18 -18.61 -1.80
CA LEU A 340 16.23 -20.05 -1.58
C LEU A 340 15.13 -20.52 -0.63
N ASP A 341 14.78 -19.78 0.44
CA ASP A 341 13.69 -20.15 1.34
C ASP A 341 12.35 -20.21 0.59
N GLN A 342 12.07 -19.26 -0.32
CA GLN A 342 10.89 -19.31 -1.17
C GLN A 342 10.92 -20.50 -2.12
N ALA A 343 12.08 -20.86 -2.66
CA ALA A 343 12.25 -22.01 -3.55
C ALA A 343 12.05 -23.32 -2.80
N ILE A 344 12.61 -23.46 -1.58
CA ILE A 344 12.49 -24.63 -0.71
C ILE A 344 11.03 -24.81 -0.30
N ASP A 345 10.36 -23.77 0.15
CA ASP A 345 8.94 -23.80 0.47
C ASP A 345 8.07 -24.25 -0.71
N ALA A 346 8.43 -23.85 -1.91
CA ALA A 346 7.72 -24.25 -3.13
C ALA A 346 7.98 -25.71 -3.51
N ALA A 347 9.24 -26.17 -3.41
CA ALA A 347 9.63 -27.54 -3.69
C ALA A 347 9.07 -28.54 -2.65
N ALA A 348 9.09 -28.19 -1.36
CA ALA A 348 8.56 -29.03 -0.28
C ALA A 348 7.07 -29.34 -0.41
N ARG A 349 6.30 -28.50 -1.13
CA ARG A 349 4.87 -28.71 -1.38
C ARG A 349 4.57 -29.63 -2.55
N GLN A 350 5.56 -30.03 -3.32
CA GLN A 350 5.37 -31.00 -4.40
C GLN A 350 5.20 -32.39 -3.82
N MET A 351 4.15 -33.10 -4.27
CA MET A 351 3.93 -34.48 -3.83
C MET A 351 4.93 -35.47 -4.47
N ASP A 352 5.32 -35.20 -5.71
CA ASP A 352 6.24 -36.01 -6.47
C ASP A 352 7.69 -35.67 -6.12
N GLU A 353 8.44 -36.58 -5.50
CA GLU A 353 9.88 -36.39 -5.17
C GLU A 353 10.74 -35.97 -6.36
N PRO A 354 10.62 -36.55 -7.58
CA PRO A 354 11.40 -36.14 -8.74
C PRO A 354 11.20 -34.68 -9.15
N ARG A 355 10.10 -34.04 -8.72
CA ARG A 355 9.80 -32.63 -9.00
C ARG A 355 10.30 -31.68 -7.93
N ARG A 356 10.83 -32.21 -6.82
CA ARG A 356 11.45 -31.41 -5.75
C ARG A 356 12.85 -31.01 -6.14
N MET A 357 12.97 -30.13 -7.10
CA MET A 357 14.26 -29.68 -7.63
C MET A 357 14.33 -28.16 -7.63
N ILE A 358 15.48 -27.64 -7.22
CA ILE A 358 15.80 -26.21 -7.23
C ILE A 358 17.10 -26.03 -8.02
N ASP A 359 17.08 -25.13 -8.99
CA ASP A 359 18.27 -24.76 -9.76
C ASP A 359 18.69 -23.32 -9.40
N LEU A 360 19.90 -23.15 -8.94
CA LEU A 360 20.53 -21.86 -8.70
C LEU A 360 21.67 -21.63 -9.70
N LEU A 361 21.58 -20.52 -10.42
CA LEU A 361 22.64 -20.05 -11.31
C LEU A 361 23.08 -18.65 -10.90
N VAL A 362 24.38 -18.49 -10.66
CA VAL A 362 25.02 -17.18 -10.46
C VAL A 362 26.16 -17.07 -11.44
N CYS A 363 26.06 -16.16 -12.38
CA CYS A 363 27.10 -16.00 -13.42
C CYS A 363 27.24 -14.54 -13.87
N LYS A 364 28.42 -14.22 -14.41
CA LYS A 364 28.66 -12.95 -15.10
C LYS A 364 28.35 -13.11 -16.59
N ARG A 365 27.42 -12.32 -17.12
CA ARG A 365 27.04 -12.35 -18.53
C ARG A 365 26.95 -10.93 -19.10
N GLN A 366 27.73 -10.69 -20.17
CA GLN A 366 27.80 -9.37 -20.84
C GLN A 366 28.10 -8.20 -19.89
N GLY A 367 28.93 -8.43 -18.87
CA GLY A 367 29.24 -7.41 -17.85
C GLY A 367 28.23 -7.33 -16.68
N PHE A 368 27.05 -7.89 -16.80
CA PHE A 368 26.08 -7.97 -15.73
C PHE A 368 26.21 -9.26 -14.91
N ILE A 369 25.85 -9.18 -13.65
CA ILE A 369 25.72 -10.36 -12.79
C ILE A 369 24.26 -10.82 -12.86
N VAL A 370 24.07 -12.08 -13.23
CA VAL A 370 22.76 -12.72 -13.33
C VAL A 370 22.65 -13.76 -12.22
N ILE A 371 21.65 -13.60 -11.36
CA ILE A 371 21.26 -14.58 -10.35
C ILE A 371 19.89 -15.11 -10.77
N ASN A 372 19.77 -16.42 -10.92
CA ASN A 372 18.54 -17.06 -11.32
C ASN A 372 18.25 -18.23 -10.40
N VAL A 373 17.08 -18.20 -9.75
CA VAL A 373 16.59 -19.27 -8.87
C VAL A 373 15.31 -19.81 -9.49
N ILE A 374 15.34 -21.08 -9.88
CA ILE A 374 14.21 -21.79 -10.49
C ILE A 374 13.70 -22.82 -9.50
N ALA A 375 12.40 -22.86 -9.27
CA ALA A 375 11.74 -23.80 -8.39
C ALA A 375 10.36 -24.17 -8.97
N PRO A 376 9.70 -25.24 -8.48
CA PRO A 376 8.35 -25.58 -8.88
C PRO A 376 7.35 -24.43 -8.62
N ALA A 377 6.41 -24.22 -9.54
CA ALA A 377 5.35 -23.24 -9.34
C ALA A 377 4.30 -23.78 -8.34
N VAL A 378 3.85 -22.92 -7.41
CA VAL A 378 2.79 -23.23 -6.45
C VAL A 378 1.53 -22.46 -6.81
N THR A 379 0.41 -23.18 -6.97
CA THR A 379 -0.86 -22.59 -7.38
C THR A 379 -1.61 -21.90 -6.24
N GLU A 380 -1.44 -22.39 -5.01
CA GLU A 380 -2.10 -21.82 -3.81
C GLU A 380 -1.12 -21.68 -2.64
N THR A 381 -0.96 -20.47 -2.12
CA THR A 381 -0.20 -20.20 -0.91
C THR A 381 -1.15 -19.84 0.24
N PRO A 382 -1.03 -20.46 1.45
CA PRO A 382 -1.80 -20.05 2.62
C PRO A 382 -1.59 -18.57 2.91
N THR A 383 -2.64 -17.87 3.33
CA THR A 383 -2.64 -16.39 3.52
C THR A 383 -1.51 -15.90 4.45
N ARG A 384 -1.10 -16.70 5.42
CA ARG A 384 0.01 -16.38 6.35
C ARG A 384 1.36 -16.40 5.64
N THR A 385 1.64 -17.45 4.88
CA THR A 385 2.87 -17.63 4.10
C THR A 385 2.96 -16.60 2.96
N ALA A 386 1.81 -16.28 2.33
CA ALA A 386 1.76 -15.25 1.29
C ALA A 386 2.14 -13.85 1.81
N ARG A 387 1.77 -13.51 3.05
CA ARG A 387 2.20 -12.24 3.68
C ARG A 387 3.69 -12.24 3.95
N GLN A 388 4.24 -13.33 4.46
CA GLN A 388 5.68 -13.45 4.73
C GLN A 388 6.48 -13.35 3.42
N HIS A 389 6.13 -14.10 2.38
CA HIS A 389 6.76 -14.01 1.06
C HIS A 389 6.67 -12.61 0.44
N HIS A 390 5.56 -11.88 0.69
CA HIS A 390 5.44 -10.51 0.22
C HIS A 390 6.48 -9.57 0.86
N TYR A 391 6.74 -9.71 2.17
CA TYR A 391 7.76 -8.94 2.87
C TYR A 391 9.18 -9.33 2.41
N GLU A 392 9.47 -10.62 2.28
CA GLU A 392 10.74 -11.12 1.78
C GLU A 392 11.05 -10.59 0.37
N GLN A 393 10.05 -10.57 -0.51
CA GLN A 393 10.18 -9.97 -1.84
C GLN A 393 10.43 -8.46 -1.79
N LYS A 394 9.81 -7.73 -0.86
CA LYS A 394 10.10 -6.30 -0.65
C LYS A 394 11.54 -6.07 -0.22
N VAL A 395 12.04 -6.90 0.70
CA VAL A 395 13.45 -6.83 1.16
C VAL A 395 14.39 -7.10 0.00
N MET A 396 14.18 -8.19 -0.75
CA MET A 396 15.01 -8.52 -1.93
C MET A 396 15.01 -7.38 -2.96
N ARG A 397 13.83 -6.82 -3.29
CA ARG A 397 13.74 -5.67 -4.22
C ARG A 397 14.49 -4.45 -3.72
N ARG A 398 14.44 -4.14 -2.43
CA ARG A 398 15.17 -3.01 -1.84
C ARG A 398 16.67 -3.21 -1.95
N ILE A 399 17.15 -4.43 -1.65
CA ILE A 399 18.57 -4.78 -1.82
C ILE A 399 18.98 -4.63 -3.28
N VAL A 400 18.25 -5.23 -4.21
CA VAL A 400 18.54 -5.15 -5.64
C VAL A 400 18.57 -3.70 -6.14
N GLN A 401 17.63 -2.85 -5.67
CA GLN A 401 17.60 -1.42 -6.00
C GLN A 401 18.79 -0.65 -5.40
N LYS A 402 19.27 -1.01 -4.20
CA LYS A 402 20.48 -0.43 -3.58
C LYS A 402 21.69 -0.58 -4.50
N TYR A 403 21.75 -1.69 -5.22
CA TYR A 403 22.83 -1.99 -6.18
C TYR A 403 22.47 -1.66 -7.64
N ASN A 404 21.44 -0.81 -7.87
CA ASN A 404 20.95 -0.39 -9.19
C ASN A 404 20.55 -1.56 -10.11
N GLY A 405 20.16 -2.69 -9.53
CA GLY A 405 19.73 -3.88 -10.25
C GLY A 405 18.23 -3.92 -10.53
N THR A 406 17.84 -4.97 -11.24
CA THR A 406 16.45 -5.30 -11.54
C THR A 406 16.11 -6.71 -11.07
N MET A 407 14.88 -6.91 -10.57
CA MET A 407 14.37 -8.20 -10.14
C MET A 407 13.03 -8.48 -10.82
N THR A 408 12.95 -9.60 -11.52
CA THR A 408 11.73 -10.11 -12.17
C THR A 408 11.37 -11.47 -11.60
N LYS A 409 10.06 -11.74 -11.51
CA LYS A 409 9.52 -13.05 -11.17
C LYS A 409 8.66 -13.52 -12.34
N GLU A 410 9.04 -14.65 -12.93
CA GLU A 410 8.32 -15.26 -14.03
C GLU A 410 7.72 -16.58 -13.56
N ASN A 411 6.44 -16.78 -13.83
CA ASN A 411 5.76 -18.05 -13.58
C ASN A 411 5.40 -18.66 -14.94
N GLN A 412 6.02 -19.78 -15.26
CA GLN A 412 5.73 -20.56 -16.47
C GLN A 412 5.11 -21.90 -16.05
N ASN A 413 3.83 -22.09 -16.31
CA ASN A 413 3.01 -23.28 -16.07
C ASN A 413 3.35 -24.16 -14.84
N THR A 414 4.54 -24.75 -14.79
CA THR A 414 5.01 -25.68 -13.73
C THR A 414 6.22 -25.16 -12.95
N LEU A 415 6.87 -24.09 -13.41
CA LEU A 415 8.08 -23.54 -12.82
C LEU A 415 7.89 -22.05 -12.49
N SER A 416 8.51 -21.61 -11.41
CA SER A 416 8.64 -20.22 -11.00
C SER A 416 10.12 -19.84 -10.97
N ALA A 417 10.49 -18.80 -11.69
CA ALA A 417 11.84 -18.29 -11.72
C ALA A 417 11.94 -16.89 -11.10
N VAL A 418 12.87 -16.71 -10.19
CA VAL A 418 13.28 -15.39 -9.68
C VAL A 418 14.59 -15.03 -10.33
N LYS A 419 14.56 -14.02 -11.19
CA LYS A 419 15.73 -13.53 -11.93
C LYS A 419 16.12 -12.16 -11.42
N ILE A 420 17.38 -12.02 -11.00
CA ILE A 420 17.99 -10.77 -10.53
C ILE A 420 19.15 -10.44 -11.45
N VAL A 421 19.22 -9.20 -11.88
CA VAL A 421 20.30 -8.69 -12.72
C VAL A 421 20.90 -7.49 -12.02
N LEU A 422 22.21 -7.58 -11.70
CA LEU A 422 22.96 -6.48 -11.09
C LEU A 422 23.95 -5.92 -12.11
N PRO A 423 24.08 -4.59 -12.22
CA PRO A 423 25.13 -3.99 -13.06
C PRO A 423 26.51 -4.26 -12.46
N PRO A 424 27.57 -4.20 -13.25
CA PRO A 424 28.93 -4.29 -12.73
C PRO A 424 29.17 -3.16 -11.72
N PRO A 425 30.03 -3.39 -10.71
CA PRO A 425 30.42 -2.33 -9.80
C PRO A 425 31.00 -1.17 -10.61
N LYS A 426 30.65 0.07 -10.26
CA LYS A 426 31.30 1.23 -10.87
C LYS A 426 32.77 1.20 -10.51
N PRO A 427 33.68 1.44 -11.47
CA PRO A 427 35.12 1.46 -11.23
C PRO A 427 35.51 2.49 -10.18
#